data_62a975e154649f5ad0b26804e9ec10e4
#
_entry.id   62a975e154649f5ad0b26804e9ec10e4
#
_cell.length_a   1.000
_cell.length_b   1.000
_cell.length_c   1.000
_cell.angle_alpha   90.00
_cell.angle_beta   90.00
_cell.angle_gamma   90.00
#
_symmetry.space_group_name_H-M   'P 1'
#
loop_
_entity.id
_entity.type
_entity.pdbx_description
1 polymer ?
#
loop_
_entity_poly.entity_id
_entity_poly.type
_entity_poly.pdbx_seq_one_letter_code
_entity_poly.pdbx_strand_id
1 'polypeptide(L)'
;MTQRSATRRDAIALAASATMTGMLAACSGTSSSSSSSSSSSSAETSTDNVNVRVASLKGPTTIGLVQMMDTTSGIPTGDETADDSSSSSESGITYSYTISGSADEVLPLVISGDADIALVPSNAAAILYSKTKAGVEVIDVNTLGVLSVVTGDASIEQFTDLAGHTVYISGKGASPEYTLNFLLDKAGIAGEVTLEWKSEHTEVAAVLADDPTAIGVLPQPFTTATIAQNSALSAPISLTDVWNQYVTDGSEFVMGVTIARTEFASAHPPAVSDFLDRHAASVEAVNADPATAAALVVKAGIVAKEAIAEKAIPACNVVCIEGDDMKTALSGYLQVLYDADPSSVGGSLPGEDFYYLG
;
A
#
# COMPACT_ATOMS: atom_id res chain seq x y z
N MET A 1 -50.90 14.95 24.45
CA MET A 1 -50.60 14.71 25.88
C MET A 1 -49.10 14.62 25.95
N THR A 2 -48.42 15.75 26.16
CA THR A 2 -47.96 16.28 27.46
C THR A 2 -47.03 15.32 28.15
N GLN A 3 -45.76 15.59 28.54
CA GLN A 3 -45.05 16.79 28.99
C GLN A 3 -43.59 16.42 29.17
N ARG A 4 -42.58 17.24 28.73
CA ARG A 4 -41.78 18.21 29.51
C ARG A 4 -40.86 17.58 30.57
N SER A 5 -39.60 17.77 30.40
CA SER A 5 -38.61 18.77 30.90
C SER A 5 -38.04 18.37 32.26
N ALA A 6 -36.77 18.57 32.63
CA ALA A 6 -35.99 19.77 32.77
C ALA A 6 -34.57 19.43 33.25
N THR A 7 -33.57 20.07 32.74
CA THR A 7 -32.55 20.95 33.32
C THR A 7 -32.23 20.96 34.81
N ARG A 8 -30.91 20.97 35.15
CA ARG A 8 -30.15 21.80 36.09
C ARG A 8 -28.66 21.37 36.01
N ARG A 9 -27.70 22.15 35.62
CA ARG A 9 -27.02 23.35 36.11
C ARG A 9 -26.80 23.41 37.61
N ASP A 10 -25.49 23.48 37.98
CA ASP A 10 -24.78 24.39 38.86
C ASP A 10 -23.46 23.74 39.28
N ALA A 11 -22.29 24.14 38.89
CA ALA A 11 -21.45 25.26 39.31
C ALA A 11 -21.21 25.36 40.82
N ILE A 12 -19.99 25.24 41.28
CA ILE A 12 -19.35 26.08 42.31
C ILE A 12 -17.82 25.93 42.24
N ALA A 13 -17.15 27.05 42.23
CA ALA A 13 -15.72 27.31 42.26
C ALA A 13 -15.21 27.54 43.71
N LEU A 14 -13.91 27.75 43.85
CA LEU A 14 -13.04 28.47 44.78
C LEU A 14 -11.98 27.59 45.45
N ALA A 15 -10.76 27.77 45.10
CA ALA A 15 -9.71 28.71 45.54
C ALA A 15 -9.19 28.49 46.98
N ALA A 16 -7.88 28.28 47.08
CA ALA A 16 -7.06 29.01 48.00
C ALA A 16 -5.55 28.64 47.89
N SER A 17 -4.79 29.69 47.78
CA SER A 17 -3.35 29.86 47.79
C SER A 17 -2.73 29.58 49.16
N ALA A 18 -1.46 29.09 49.17
CA ALA A 18 -0.53 29.41 50.27
C ALA A 18 0.90 29.36 49.74
N THR A 19 1.51 30.51 49.75
CA THR A 19 2.95 30.83 49.67
C THR A 19 3.65 30.43 50.96
N MET A 20 4.88 29.91 50.88
CA MET A 20 5.90 30.15 51.89
C MET A 20 7.33 30.11 51.33
N THR A 21 8.02 31.15 51.74
CA THR A 21 9.33 31.68 51.43
C THR A 21 10.44 31.04 52.28
N GLY A 22 11.68 31.00 51.74
CA GLY A 22 12.91 31.22 52.49
C GLY A 22 13.78 30.00 52.75
N MET A 23 15.02 29.95 52.33
CA MET A 23 16.20 30.57 52.91
C MET A 23 17.45 30.25 52.11
N LEU A 24 18.26 31.27 51.89
CA LEU A 24 19.65 31.21 51.45
C LEU A 24 20.55 30.64 52.57
N ALA A 25 21.54 29.85 52.16
CA ALA A 25 22.80 29.76 52.89
C ALA A 25 23.97 29.67 51.90
N ALA A 26 24.75 30.74 51.87
CA ALA A 26 26.02 30.83 51.20
C ALA A 26 27.10 30.26 52.13
N CYS A 27 28.04 29.47 51.59
CA CYS A 27 29.38 29.34 52.16
C CYS A 27 30.42 29.34 51.05
N SER A 28 31.26 30.31 51.16
CA SER A 28 32.48 30.60 50.40
C SER A 28 33.62 29.65 50.75
N GLY A 29 34.48 29.41 49.75
CA GLY A 29 35.85 29.00 50.05
C GLY A 29 36.56 28.19 48.98
N THR A 30 37.35 28.90 48.26
CA THR A 30 38.80 28.79 47.97
C THR A 30 39.18 28.08 46.63
N SER A 31 39.82 28.89 45.85
CA SER A 31 40.55 28.67 44.60
C SER A 31 41.61 27.56 44.67
N SER A 32 41.70 26.76 43.63
CA SER A 32 43.00 26.39 43.05
C SER A 32 42.82 25.94 41.56
N SER A 33 43.71 26.49 40.81
CA SER A 33 44.02 26.52 39.42
C SER A 33 44.09 25.19 38.64
N SER A 34 43.75 25.35 37.37
CA SER A 34 44.39 24.77 36.18
C SER A 34 44.18 23.29 35.85
N SER A 35 43.41 23.05 34.81
CA SER A 35 43.92 22.54 33.52
C SER A 35 42.75 22.45 32.53
N SER A 36 42.89 23.18 31.46
CA SER A 36 42.07 23.09 30.26
C SER A 36 42.29 21.73 29.61
N SER A 37 41.35 20.84 29.78
CA SER A 37 41.15 19.72 28.86
C SER A 37 39.89 20.03 28.04
N SER A 38 40.13 20.41 26.81
CA SER A 38 39.11 20.44 25.77
C SER A 38 38.57 19.03 25.59
N SER A 39 37.50 18.70 26.30
CA SER A 39 36.66 17.58 25.94
C SER A 39 35.84 18.00 24.70
N SER A 40 36.29 17.57 23.52
CA SER A 40 35.45 17.44 22.39
C SER A 40 34.27 16.53 22.81
N SER A 41 33.11 17.13 23.04
CA SER A 41 31.86 16.36 23.09
C SER A 41 31.66 15.85 21.69
N SER A 42 32.12 14.63 21.42
CA SER A 42 31.50 13.80 20.41
C SER A 42 30.02 13.72 20.84
N ALA A 43 29.14 14.30 20.03
CA ALA A 43 27.74 14.01 20.11
C ALA A 43 27.63 12.49 19.92
N GLU A 44 27.42 11.77 21.01
CA GLU A 44 26.91 10.41 20.94
C GLU A 44 25.56 10.57 20.30
N THR A 45 25.48 10.18 19.02
CA THR A 45 24.22 9.93 18.33
C THR A 45 23.62 8.77 19.13
N SER A 46 22.69 9.06 20.02
CA SER A 46 21.86 8.03 20.64
C SER A 46 21.12 7.37 19.47
N THR A 47 21.54 6.17 19.11
CA THR A 47 20.76 5.30 18.22
C THR A 47 19.59 4.82 19.07
N ASP A 48 18.53 5.64 19.10
CA ASP A 48 17.26 5.17 19.65
C ASP A 48 16.82 4.00 18.77
N ASN A 49 16.63 2.84 19.39
CA ASN A 49 16.10 1.67 18.69
C ASN A 49 14.70 2.00 18.20
N VAL A 50 14.50 1.97 16.87
CA VAL A 50 13.21 2.24 16.22
C VAL A 50 12.63 0.92 15.73
N ASN A 51 11.44 0.54 16.20
CA ASN A 51 10.67 -0.56 15.62
C ASN A 51 9.68 0.03 14.63
N VAL A 52 9.86 -0.28 13.34
CA VAL A 52 8.98 0.11 12.25
C VAL A 52 7.86 -0.92 12.11
N ARG A 53 6.63 -0.49 12.36
CA ARG A 53 5.44 -1.35 12.26
C ARG A 53 4.87 -1.22 10.86
N VAL A 54 4.92 -2.32 10.10
CA VAL A 54 4.50 -2.38 8.69
C VAL A 54 3.22 -3.18 8.57
N ALA A 55 2.18 -2.58 7.99
CA ALA A 55 0.94 -3.27 7.65
C ALA A 55 0.81 -3.46 6.13
N SER A 56 0.30 -4.60 5.69
CA SER A 56 0.12 -4.87 4.26
C SER A 56 -1.11 -5.71 3.97
N LEU A 57 -1.46 -5.84 2.69
CA LEU A 57 -2.63 -6.60 2.21
C LEU A 57 -2.22 -7.94 1.60
N LYS A 58 -3.01 -8.99 1.84
CA LYS A 58 -2.87 -10.25 1.10
C LYS A 58 -3.11 -10.02 -0.39
N GLY A 59 -2.03 -10.02 -1.17
CA GLY A 59 -2.11 -9.77 -2.60
C GLY A 59 -0.78 -9.32 -3.19
N PRO A 60 -0.80 -8.79 -4.42
CA PRO A 60 0.41 -8.32 -5.11
C PRO A 60 1.22 -7.31 -4.30
N THR A 61 0.57 -6.40 -3.57
CA THR A 61 1.22 -5.38 -2.74
C THR A 61 2.16 -5.95 -1.67
N THR A 62 1.88 -7.16 -1.16
CA THR A 62 2.74 -7.82 -0.15
C THR A 62 3.83 -8.68 -0.79
N ILE A 63 3.68 -9.06 -2.06
CA ILE A 63 4.66 -9.93 -2.72
C ILE A 63 6.06 -9.30 -2.72
N GLY A 64 6.16 -8.00 -2.95
CA GLY A 64 7.44 -7.27 -2.89
C GLY A 64 8.13 -7.27 -1.53
N LEU A 65 7.37 -7.45 -0.43
CA LEU A 65 7.90 -7.46 0.93
C LEU A 65 8.39 -8.82 1.43
N VAL A 66 8.03 -9.94 0.78
CA VAL A 66 8.22 -11.28 1.38
C VAL A 66 9.67 -11.60 1.68
N GLN A 67 10.62 -11.16 0.83
CA GLN A 67 12.04 -11.36 1.07
C GLN A 67 12.56 -10.46 2.21
N MET A 68 12.10 -9.22 2.28
CA MET A 68 12.40 -8.31 3.39
C MET A 68 11.88 -8.87 4.72
N MET A 69 10.65 -9.36 4.76
CA MET A 69 10.06 -9.99 5.95
C MET A 69 10.90 -11.18 6.41
N ASP A 70 11.27 -12.08 5.48
CA ASP A 70 12.00 -13.31 5.83
C ASP A 70 13.42 -13.02 6.36
N THR A 71 14.05 -11.95 5.88
CA THR A 71 15.42 -11.55 6.29
C THR A 71 15.47 -10.64 7.51
N THR A 72 14.34 -10.09 7.95
CA THR A 72 14.25 -9.23 9.14
C THR A 72 13.64 -9.95 10.35
N SER A 73 12.34 -9.89 10.53
CA SER A 73 11.62 -10.46 11.69
C SER A 73 10.84 -11.74 11.38
N GLY A 74 10.86 -12.19 10.12
CA GLY A 74 10.09 -13.33 9.64
C GLY A 74 8.71 -12.95 9.11
N ILE A 75 8.12 -13.88 8.35
CA ILE A 75 6.80 -13.71 7.75
C ILE A 75 5.74 -14.09 8.79
N PRO A 76 4.75 -13.21 9.10
CA PRO A 76 3.67 -13.55 10.02
C PRO A 76 2.80 -14.67 9.44
N THR A 77 2.49 -15.66 10.28
CA THR A 77 1.65 -16.80 9.93
C THR A 77 0.31 -16.71 10.69
N GLY A 78 -0.77 -16.36 9.98
CA GLY A 78 -2.10 -16.18 10.58
C GLY A 78 -2.34 -14.75 11.06
N ASP A 79 -3.19 -14.58 12.10
CA ASP A 79 -3.52 -13.29 12.73
C ASP A 79 -2.44 -12.82 13.75
N GLU A 80 -1.27 -13.46 13.75
CA GLU A 80 -0.18 -13.10 14.65
C GLU A 80 0.72 -12.05 14.00
N THR A 81 1.05 -11.00 14.74
CA THR A 81 2.18 -10.12 14.43
C THR A 81 3.47 -10.89 14.59
N ALA A 82 4.30 -10.97 13.54
CA ALA A 82 5.68 -11.43 13.71
C ALA A 82 6.42 -10.37 14.51
N ASP A 83 6.69 -10.69 15.78
CA ASP A 83 7.43 -9.82 16.69
C ASP A 83 8.91 -10.18 16.67
N ASP A 84 9.75 -9.16 16.60
CA ASP A 84 11.19 -9.33 16.46
C ASP A 84 11.82 -9.84 17.74
N SER A 85 12.43 -11.00 17.69
CA SER A 85 13.32 -11.45 18.76
C SER A 85 14.76 -11.76 18.31
N SER A 86 15.15 -11.49 17.05
CA SER A 86 16.44 -12.04 16.59
C SER A 86 17.32 -11.27 15.61
N SER A 87 16.98 -10.08 15.12
CA SER A 87 17.92 -9.33 14.29
C SER A 87 18.18 -7.93 14.85
N SER A 88 19.17 -7.82 15.74
CA SER A 88 19.82 -6.53 16.02
C SER A 88 20.53 -6.07 14.74
N SER A 89 19.86 -5.23 13.92
CA SER A 89 20.54 -4.54 12.83
C SER A 89 21.60 -3.60 13.45
N GLU A 90 22.75 -3.46 12.81
CA GLU A 90 23.79 -2.49 13.23
C GLU A 90 23.24 -1.05 13.26
N SER A 91 22.12 -0.78 12.61
CA SER A 91 21.43 0.52 12.54
C SER A 91 20.47 0.80 13.70
N GLY A 92 20.17 -0.18 14.56
CA GLY A 92 19.15 -0.03 15.62
C GLY A 92 17.70 0.03 15.11
N ILE A 93 17.46 -0.24 13.81
CA ILE A 93 16.12 -0.29 13.23
C ILE A 93 15.65 -1.74 13.17
N THR A 94 14.47 -2.02 13.69
CA THR A 94 13.81 -3.32 13.68
C THR A 94 12.45 -3.21 12.99
N TYR A 95 11.86 -4.34 12.60
CA TYR A 95 10.60 -4.39 11.88
C TYR A 95 9.62 -5.34 12.53
N SER A 96 8.34 -4.99 12.48
CA SER A 96 7.24 -5.90 12.78
C SER A 96 6.20 -5.80 11.67
N TYR A 97 5.58 -6.93 11.30
CA TYR A 97 4.67 -6.99 10.16
C TYR A 97 3.29 -7.51 10.53
N THR A 98 2.28 -6.91 9.90
CA THR A 98 0.89 -7.38 9.95
C THR A 98 0.37 -7.53 8.52
N ILE A 99 -0.17 -8.71 8.18
CA ILE A 99 -0.78 -8.97 6.86
C ILE A 99 -2.28 -9.15 7.05
N SER A 100 -3.07 -8.25 6.47
CA SER A 100 -4.54 -8.23 6.59
C SER A 100 -5.23 -8.66 5.30
N GLY A 101 -6.49 -9.06 5.40
CA GLY A 101 -7.30 -9.50 4.26
C GLY A 101 -7.84 -8.36 3.42
N SER A 102 -8.01 -7.17 3.99
CA SER A 102 -8.65 -6.03 3.34
C SER A 102 -8.04 -4.68 3.74
N ALA A 103 -8.23 -3.65 2.90
CA ALA A 103 -7.82 -2.29 3.21
C ALA A 103 -8.57 -1.73 4.43
N ASP A 104 -9.81 -2.15 4.67
CA ASP A 104 -10.61 -1.73 5.83
C ASP A 104 -10.02 -2.21 7.17
N GLU A 105 -9.15 -3.22 7.15
CA GLU A 105 -8.39 -3.68 8.31
C GLU A 105 -7.06 -2.92 8.47
N VAL A 106 -6.39 -2.55 7.37
CA VAL A 106 -5.09 -1.86 7.38
C VAL A 106 -5.23 -0.38 7.70
N LEU A 107 -6.19 0.32 7.05
CA LEU A 107 -6.32 1.77 7.20
C LEU A 107 -6.55 2.24 8.65
N PRO A 108 -7.35 1.55 9.48
CA PRO A 108 -7.47 1.89 10.90
C PRO A 108 -6.15 1.80 11.68
N LEU A 109 -5.25 0.86 11.36
CA LEU A 109 -3.94 0.73 12.02
C LEU A 109 -3.06 1.96 11.75
N VAL A 110 -3.12 2.51 10.53
CA VAL A 110 -2.41 3.75 10.19
C VAL A 110 -3.00 4.94 10.94
N ILE A 111 -4.35 5.04 10.98
CA ILE A 111 -5.06 6.14 11.65
C ILE A 111 -4.82 6.15 13.16
N SER A 112 -4.81 4.98 13.80
CA SER A 112 -4.57 4.84 15.25
C SER A 112 -3.08 5.00 15.61
N GLY A 113 -2.19 4.91 14.62
CA GLY A 113 -0.76 4.89 14.84
C GLY A 113 -0.23 3.52 15.28
N ASP A 114 -0.97 2.44 15.05
CA ASP A 114 -0.53 1.06 15.28
C ASP A 114 0.33 0.52 14.12
N ALA A 115 0.27 1.16 12.94
CA ALA A 115 1.19 0.97 11.83
C ALA A 115 1.86 2.31 11.47
N ASP A 116 3.16 2.28 11.20
CA ASP A 116 3.96 3.44 10.80
C ASP A 116 4.05 3.55 9.29
N ILE A 117 4.16 2.40 8.62
CA ILE A 117 4.21 2.23 7.17
C ILE A 117 3.11 1.24 6.77
N ALA A 118 2.46 1.47 5.63
CA ALA A 118 1.46 0.53 5.14
C ALA A 118 1.46 0.42 3.61
N LEU A 119 1.24 -0.79 3.08
CA LEU A 119 1.08 -1.06 1.66
C LEU A 119 -0.42 -1.20 1.36
N VAL A 120 -0.93 -0.28 0.55
CA VAL A 120 -2.38 -0.10 0.32
C VAL A 120 -2.69 0.19 -1.14
N PRO A 121 -3.95 0.03 -1.59
CA PRO A 121 -4.36 0.51 -2.91
C PRO A 121 -4.12 2.01 -3.07
N SER A 122 -3.69 2.43 -4.24
CA SER A 122 -3.33 3.82 -4.53
C SER A 122 -4.47 4.82 -4.28
N ASN A 123 -5.69 4.46 -4.66
CA ASN A 123 -6.87 5.28 -4.38
C ASN A 123 -7.21 5.36 -2.88
N ALA A 124 -6.98 4.26 -2.14
CA ALA A 124 -7.20 4.24 -0.69
C ALA A 124 -6.21 5.15 0.04
N ALA A 125 -4.96 5.23 -0.45
CA ALA A 125 -3.97 6.18 0.07
C ALA A 125 -4.44 7.64 -0.11
N ALA A 126 -4.95 8.02 -1.31
CA ALA A 126 -5.48 9.35 -1.57
C ALA A 126 -6.70 9.68 -0.69
N ILE A 127 -7.62 8.73 -0.51
CA ILE A 127 -8.76 8.86 0.41
C ILE A 127 -8.27 9.06 1.85
N LEU A 128 -7.27 8.29 2.28
CA LEU A 128 -6.72 8.39 3.64
C LEU A 128 -6.03 9.74 3.86
N TYR A 129 -5.23 10.20 2.89
CA TYR A 129 -4.63 11.53 2.92
C TYR A 129 -5.68 12.64 3.13
N SER A 130 -6.76 12.61 2.35
CA SER A 130 -7.87 13.57 2.47
C SER A 130 -8.53 13.49 3.86
N LYS A 131 -8.82 12.29 4.37
CA LYS A 131 -9.47 12.07 5.66
C LYS A 131 -8.60 12.46 6.85
N THR A 132 -7.29 12.24 6.76
CA THR A 132 -6.32 12.55 7.84
C THR A 132 -5.76 13.96 7.75
N LYS A 133 -6.13 14.73 6.72
CA LYS A 133 -5.63 16.09 6.45
C LYS A 133 -4.10 16.10 6.31
N ALA A 134 -3.59 15.35 5.36
CA ALA A 134 -2.16 15.15 5.09
C ALA A 134 -1.40 14.40 6.19
N GLY A 135 -2.08 13.50 6.90
CA GLY A 135 -1.44 12.66 7.93
C GLY A 135 -0.66 11.47 7.39
N VAL A 136 -0.65 11.26 6.06
CA VAL A 136 0.12 10.22 5.37
C VAL A 136 0.74 10.78 4.09
N GLU A 137 1.86 10.21 3.69
CA GLU A 137 2.55 10.48 2.44
C GLU A 137 2.94 9.17 1.75
N VAL A 138 2.98 9.15 0.42
CA VAL A 138 3.41 8.00 -0.37
C VAL A 138 4.93 8.03 -0.47
N ILE A 139 5.58 6.92 -0.12
CA ILE A 139 7.04 6.78 -0.15
C ILE A 139 7.53 5.96 -1.33
N ASP A 140 6.72 5.03 -1.86
CA ASP A 140 6.97 4.33 -3.12
C ASP A 140 5.66 3.87 -3.80
N VAL A 141 5.76 3.58 -5.10
CA VAL A 141 4.81 2.74 -5.83
C VAL A 141 5.32 1.31 -5.74
N ASN A 142 4.52 0.40 -5.17
CA ASN A 142 4.92 -0.99 -4.93
C ASN A 142 4.32 -2.00 -5.93
N THR A 143 3.25 -1.62 -6.63
CA THR A 143 2.54 -2.53 -7.55
C THR A 143 1.91 -1.73 -8.69
N LEU A 144 2.28 -2.06 -9.91
CA LEU A 144 1.62 -1.55 -11.11
C LEU A 144 0.38 -2.39 -11.47
N GLY A 145 -0.19 -2.20 -12.66
CA GLY A 145 -1.39 -2.89 -13.10
C GLY A 145 -1.25 -4.42 -13.10
N VAL A 146 -2.25 -5.10 -12.56
CA VAL A 146 -2.29 -6.57 -12.40
C VAL A 146 -3.51 -7.19 -13.07
N LEU A 147 -4.29 -6.41 -13.80
CA LEU A 147 -5.52 -6.87 -14.46
C LEU A 147 -5.23 -7.41 -15.86
N SER A 148 -5.85 -8.53 -16.19
CA SER A 148 -5.78 -9.13 -17.53
C SER A 148 -7.15 -9.56 -18.02
N VAL A 149 -7.38 -9.47 -19.31
CA VAL A 149 -8.50 -10.14 -19.98
C VAL A 149 -8.17 -11.61 -20.07
N VAL A 150 -9.09 -12.46 -19.59
CA VAL A 150 -8.99 -13.92 -19.58
C VAL A 150 -10.11 -14.51 -20.40
N THR A 151 -9.78 -15.34 -21.36
CA THR A 151 -10.74 -16.02 -22.25
C THR A 151 -10.10 -17.23 -22.94
N GLY A 152 -10.91 -18.15 -23.44
CA GLY A 152 -10.51 -19.20 -24.37
C GLY A 152 -10.97 -18.93 -25.79
N ASP A 153 -11.65 -17.80 -26.04
CA ASP A 153 -12.02 -17.38 -27.40
C ASP A 153 -10.78 -16.86 -28.14
N ALA A 154 -10.33 -17.60 -29.13
CA ALA A 154 -9.15 -17.28 -29.93
C ALA A 154 -9.32 -16.05 -30.86
N SER A 155 -10.53 -15.49 -30.95
CA SER A 155 -10.77 -14.26 -31.74
C SER A 155 -10.44 -13.00 -30.92
N ILE A 156 -10.23 -13.11 -29.61
CA ILE A 156 -9.87 -12.00 -28.72
C ILE A 156 -8.34 -11.98 -28.57
N GLU A 157 -7.66 -11.20 -29.42
CA GLU A 157 -6.21 -11.07 -29.43
C GLU A 157 -5.74 -9.68 -28.96
N GLN A 158 -6.56 -8.65 -29.17
CA GLN A 158 -6.26 -7.26 -28.81
C GLN A 158 -7.45 -6.60 -28.12
N PHE A 159 -7.20 -5.51 -27.41
CA PHE A 159 -8.20 -4.86 -26.55
C PHE A 159 -9.44 -4.39 -27.32
N THR A 160 -9.28 -3.95 -28.57
CA THR A 160 -10.39 -3.54 -29.44
C THR A 160 -11.29 -4.68 -29.89
N ASP A 161 -10.86 -5.94 -29.77
CA ASP A 161 -11.69 -7.11 -30.11
C ASP A 161 -12.79 -7.35 -29.05
N LEU A 162 -12.76 -6.62 -27.93
CA LEU A 162 -13.82 -6.62 -26.93
C LEU A 162 -15.12 -5.98 -27.44
N ALA A 163 -15.08 -5.21 -28.54
CA ALA A 163 -16.25 -4.56 -29.13
C ALA A 163 -17.31 -5.60 -29.55
N GLY A 164 -18.56 -5.36 -29.15
CA GLY A 164 -19.68 -6.27 -29.37
C GLY A 164 -19.82 -7.42 -28.38
N HIS A 165 -18.90 -7.52 -27.42
CA HIS A 165 -18.89 -8.62 -26.44
C HIS A 165 -19.37 -8.18 -25.05
N THR A 166 -19.73 -9.18 -24.24
CA THR A 166 -19.94 -9.03 -22.78
C THR A 166 -18.67 -9.39 -22.06
N VAL A 167 -18.21 -8.50 -21.16
CA VAL A 167 -17.01 -8.66 -20.33
C VAL A 167 -17.42 -8.74 -18.86
N TYR A 168 -17.08 -9.84 -18.21
CA TYR A 168 -17.34 -10.09 -16.79
C TYR A 168 -16.19 -9.55 -15.95
N ILE A 169 -16.51 -8.73 -14.94
CA ILE A 169 -15.53 -8.09 -14.08
C ILE A 169 -16.10 -7.91 -12.67
N SER A 170 -15.25 -7.78 -11.66
CA SER A 170 -15.61 -7.38 -10.29
C SER A 170 -14.94 -6.05 -9.91
N GLY A 171 -15.32 -5.49 -8.76
CA GLY A 171 -14.78 -4.22 -8.28
C GLY A 171 -15.52 -3.00 -8.80
N LYS A 172 -16.85 -3.11 -8.93
CA LYS A 172 -17.72 -1.96 -9.24
C LYS A 172 -17.60 -0.88 -8.16
N GLY A 173 -17.46 0.39 -8.55
CA GLY A 173 -17.22 1.51 -7.65
C GLY A 173 -15.79 1.60 -7.12
N ALA A 174 -14.84 0.87 -7.73
CA ALA A 174 -13.43 0.85 -7.35
C ALA A 174 -12.51 1.02 -8.57
N SER A 175 -11.19 1.10 -8.32
CA SER A 175 -10.19 1.32 -9.37
C SER A 175 -10.34 0.45 -10.63
N PRO A 176 -10.69 -0.85 -10.55
CA PRO A 176 -10.88 -1.67 -11.75
C PRO A 176 -11.95 -1.13 -12.71
N GLU A 177 -13.08 -0.63 -12.18
CA GLU A 177 -14.13 -0.02 -13.00
C GLU A 177 -13.65 1.23 -13.71
N TYR A 178 -13.07 2.16 -12.96
CA TYR A 178 -12.64 3.45 -13.51
C TYR A 178 -11.55 3.26 -14.56
N THR A 179 -10.57 2.39 -14.29
CA THR A 179 -9.50 2.10 -15.22
C THR A 179 -10.00 1.41 -16.49
N LEU A 180 -10.85 0.38 -16.36
CA LEU A 180 -11.39 -0.31 -17.54
C LEU A 180 -12.21 0.64 -18.40
N ASN A 181 -13.11 1.44 -17.81
CA ASN A 181 -13.90 2.43 -18.54
C ASN A 181 -13.03 3.46 -19.25
N PHE A 182 -11.99 3.96 -18.58
CA PHE A 182 -11.02 4.87 -19.19
C PHE A 182 -10.33 4.24 -20.42
N LEU A 183 -9.87 3.00 -20.31
CA LEU A 183 -9.20 2.30 -21.41
C LEU A 183 -10.18 2.01 -22.58
N LEU A 184 -11.43 1.62 -22.30
CA LEU A 184 -12.48 1.43 -23.32
C LEU A 184 -12.79 2.75 -24.07
N ASP A 185 -12.81 3.89 -23.33
CA ASP A 185 -13.01 5.21 -23.94
C ASP A 185 -11.81 5.58 -24.82
N LYS A 186 -10.58 5.41 -24.34
CA LYS A 186 -9.35 5.65 -25.10
C LYS A 186 -9.25 4.79 -26.37
N ALA A 187 -9.71 3.55 -26.30
CA ALA A 187 -9.77 2.64 -27.43
C ALA A 187 -10.93 2.96 -28.41
N GLY A 188 -11.88 3.83 -28.02
CA GLY A 188 -13.03 4.22 -28.81
C GLY A 188 -14.14 3.17 -28.88
N ILE A 189 -14.17 2.21 -27.95
CA ILE A 189 -15.13 1.08 -27.93
C ILE A 189 -16.04 1.06 -26.69
N ALA A 190 -16.01 2.11 -25.85
CA ALA A 190 -16.79 2.16 -24.60
C ALA A 190 -18.29 1.89 -24.76
N GLY A 191 -18.91 2.33 -25.87
CA GLY A 191 -20.33 2.10 -26.18
C GLY A 191 -20.62 0.74 -26.80
N GLU A 192 -19.62 -0.05 -27.12
CA GLU A 192 -19.73 -1.32 -27.83
C GLU A 192 -19.50 -2.53 -26.92
N VAL A 193 -18.98 -2.32 -25.70
CA VAL A 193 -18.71 -3.37 -24.72
C VAL A 193 -19.77 -3.36 -23.62
N THR A 194 -20.35 -4.54 -23.35
CA THR A 194 -21.27 -4.71 -22.22
C THR A 194 -20.50 -5.20 -21.00
N LEU A 195 -20.47 -4.41 -19.90
CA LEU A 195 -19.85 -4.82 -18.65
C LEU A 195 -20.87 -5.50 -17.75
N GLU A 196 -20.59 -6.75 -17.37
CA GLU A 196 -21.37 -7.50 -16.40
C GLU A 196 -20.60 -7.64 -15.09
N TRP A 197 -21.14 -7.01 -14.04
CA TRP A 197 -20.49 -6.90 -12.73
C TRP A 197 -20.78 -8.12 -11.86
N LYS A 198 -19.71 -8.71 -11.32
CA LYS A 198 -19.76 -9.74 -10.30
C LYS A 198 -19.32 -9.14 -8.93
N SER A 199 -19.77 -9.76 -7.85
CA SER A 199 -19.41 -9.28 -6.50
C SER A 199 -17.93 -9.52 -6.19
N GLU A 200 -17.39 -10.67 -6.66
CA GLU A 200 -16.04 -11.10 -6.37
C GLU A 200 -15.31 -11.69 -7.59
N HIS A 201 -13.98 -11.71 -7.55
CA HIS A 201 -13.14 -12.33 -8.59
C HIS A 201 -13.42 -13.82 -8.79
N THR A 202 -13.79 -14.53 -7.72
CA THR A 202 -14.17 -15.95 -7.74
C THR A 202 -15.41 -16.22 -8.59
N GLU A 203 -16.37 -15.29 -8.63
CA GLU A 203 -17.56 -15.41 -9.48
C GLU A 203 -17.21 -15.20 -10.95
N VAL A 204 -16.27 -14.29 -11.28
CA VAL A 204 -15.75 -14.14 -12.65
C VAL A 204 -15.05 -15.43 -13.08
N ALA A 205 -14.19 -16.00 -12.20
CA ALA A 205 -13.52 -17.27 -12.48
C ALA A 205 -14.51 -18.43 -12.68
N ALA A 206 -15.63 -18.44 -11.95
CA ALA A 206 -16.68 -19.46 -12.11
C ALA A 206 -17.38 -19.33 -13.49
N VAL A 207 -17.66 -18.12 -13.97
CA VAL A 207 -18.22 -17.91 -15.32
C VAL A 207 -17.26 -18.48 -16.38
N LEU A 208 -15.95 -18.20 -16.26
CA LEU A 208 -14.93 -18.71 -17.19
C LEU A 208 -14.74 -20.24 -17.11
N ALA A 209 -15.02 -20.84 -15.97
CA ALA A 209 -14.99 -22.28 -15.79
C ALA A 209 -16.18 -22.97 -16.47
N ASP A 210 -17.37 -22.35 -16.39
CA ASP A 210 -18.61 -22.85 -16.97
C ASP A 210 -18.64 -22.63 -18.49
N ASP A 211 -18.18 -21.47 -18.97
CA ASP A 211 -18.06 -21.13 -20.40
C ASP A 211 -16.66 -20.59 -20.69
N PRO A 212 -15.73 -21.41 -21.18
CA PRO A 212 -14.40 -20.95 -21.53
C PRO A 212 -14.33 -19.89 -22.64
N THR A 213 -15.40 -19.72 -23.43
CA THR A 213 -15.49 -18.67 -24.47
C THR A 213 -15.96 -17.33 -23.93
N ALA A 214 -16.43 -17.28 -22.68
CA ALA A 214 -16.72 -16.03 -21.99
C ALA A 214 -15.44 -15.20 -21.80
N ILE A 215 -15.61 -13.88 -21.67
CA ILE A 215 -14.51 -12.94 -21.49
C ILE A 215 -14.59 -12.38 -20.07
N GLY A 216 -13.55 -12.57 -19.30
CA GLY A 216 -13.46 -12.04 -17.93
C GLY A 216 -12.25 -11.15 -17.73
N VAL A 217 -12.33 -10.19 -16.82
CA VAL A 217 -11.18 -9.41 -16.33
C VAL A 217 -10.87 -9.84 -14.91
N LEU A 218 -9.65 -10.33 -14.69
CA LEU A 218 -9.18 -10.84 -13.41
C LEU A 218 -7.83 -10.20 -13.04
N PRO A 219 -7.59 -9.93 -11.74
CA PRO A 219 -6.27 -9.55 -11.24
C PRO A 219 -5.36 -10.78 -11.06
N GLN A 220 -4.05 -10.56 -10.99
CA GLN A 220 -3.13 -11.55 -10.42
C GLN A 220 -3.35 -11.63 -8.88
N PRO A 221 -3.19 -12.79 -8.29
CA PRO A 221 -2.86 -14.11 -8.87
C PRO A 221 -4.08 -14.91 -9.37
N PHE A 222 -5.29 -14.34 -9.33
CA PHE A 222 -6.53 -15.02 -9.77
C PHE A 222 -6.46 -15.44 -11.25
N THR A 223 -5.94 -14.58 -12.12
CA THR A 223 -5.70 -14.91 -13.54
C THR A 223 -4.90 -16.20 -13.68
N THR A 224 -3.73 -16.27 -13.05
CA THR A 224 -2.87 -17.47 -13.12
C THR A 224 -3.54 -18.71 -12.51
N ALA A 225 -4.24 -18.54 -11.38
CA ALA A 225 -4.94 -19.65 -10.73
C ALA A 225 -6.09 -20.20 -11.59
N THR A 226 -6.84 -19.32 -12.26
CA THR A 226 -7.96 -19.68 -13.13
C THR A 226 -7.48 -20.42 -14.38
N ILE A 227 -6.43 -19.93 -15.05
CA ILE A 227 -5.81 -20.59 -16.21
C ILE A 227 -5.20 -21.94 -15.81
N ALA A 228 -4.60 -22.05 -14.64
CA ALA A 228 -4.05 -23.31 -14.16
C ALA A 228 -5.11 -24.40 -13.89
N GLN A 229 -6.37 -24.00 -13.65
CA GLN A 229 -7.50 -24.91 -13.44
C GLN A 229 -8.18 -25.30 -14.75
N ASN A 230 -8.10 -24.46 -15.78
CA ASN A 230 -8.72 -24.69 -17.09
C ASN A 230 -7.75 -24.29 -18.21
N SER A 231 -7.12 -25.27 -18.83
CA SER A 231 -6.13 -25.08 -19.90
C SER A 231 -6.73 -24.57 -21.23
N ALA A 232 -8.06 -24.48 -21.35
CA ALA A 232 -8.69 -23.83 -22.49
C ALA A 232 -8.62 -22.30 -22.41
N LEU A 233 -8.34 -21.75 -21.21
CA LEU A 233 -8.23 -20.32 -20.97
C LEU A 233 -6.79 -19.81 -21.19
N SER A 234 -6.70 -18.56 -21.61
CA SER A 234 -5.47 -17.78 -21.69
C SER A 234 -5.71 -16.35 -21.20
N ALA A 235 -4.65 -15.57 -21.03
CA ALA A 235 -4.72 -14.13 -20.75
C ALA A 235 -4.04 -13.37 -21.90
N PRO A 236 -4.72 -13.19 -23.04
CA PRO A 236 -4.12 -12.58 -24.22
C PRO A 236 -3.82 -11.09 -24.07
N ILE A 237 -4.49 -10.39 -23.14
CA ILE A 237 -4.43 -8.93 -23.03
C ILE A 237 -4.15 -8.55 -21.59
N SER A 238 -3.02 -7.86 -21.37
CA SER A 238 -2.69 -7.16 -20.12
C SER A 238 -3.26 -5.74 -20.17
N LEU A 239 -4.03 -5.33 -19.15
CA LEU A 239 -4.51 -3.95 -19.10
C LEU A 239 -3.38 -2.94 -18.82
N THR A 240 -2.23 -3.39 -18.29
CA THR A 240 -1.03 -2.56 -18.18
C THR A 240 -0.45 -2.25 -19.56
N ASP A 241 -0.38 -3.23 -20.45
CA ASP A 241 0.09 -3.00 -21.82
C ASP A 241 -0.86 -2.10 -22.60
N VAL A 242 -2.17 -2.26 -22.37
CA VAL A 242 -3.18 -1.36 -22.95
C VAL A 242 -3.03 0.07 -22.40
N TRP A 243 -2.79 0.23 -21.10
CA TRP A 243 -2.50 1.53 -20.50
C TRP A 243 -1.31 2.19 -21.19
N ASN A 244 -0.18 1.48 -21.29
CA ASN A 244 1.05 1.99 -21.89
C ASN A 244 0.88 2.32 -23.39
N GLN A 245 -0.07 1.70 -24.07
CA GLN A 245 -0.39 2.03 -25.45
C GLN A 245 -1.10 3.39 -25.59
N TYR A 246 -1.99 3.73 -24.66
CA TYR A 246 -2.85 4.92 -24.76
C TYR A 246 -2.39 6.09 -23.89
N VAL A 247 -1.57 5.85 -22.89
CA VAL A 247 -1.08 6.86 -21.94
C VAL A 247 0.42 7.05 -22.14
N THR A 248 0.82 8.26 -22.53
CA THR A 248 2.21 8.57 -22.92
C THR A 248 2.79 9.77 -22.16
N ASP A 249 2.14 10.20 -21.09
CA ASP A 249 2.54 11.36 -20.28
C ASP A 249 3.48 11.00 -19.11
N GLY A 250 3.87 9.73 -19.01
CA GLY A 250 4.71 9.18 -17.94
C GLY A 250 3.93 8.65 -16.74
N SER A 251 2.58 8.78 -16.75
CA SER A 251 1.76 8.13 -15.72
C SER A 251 1.63 6.62 -15.96
N GLU A 252 1.59 5.87 -14.87
CA GLU A 252 1.50 4.41 -14.89
C GLU A 252 0.14 3.93 -14.37
N PHE A 253 -0.24 2.71 -14.71
CA PHE A 253 -1.38 2.06 -14.09
C PHE A 253 -1.00 1.59 -12.68
N VAL A 254 -1.15 2.47 -11.67
CA VAL A 254 -0.70 2.23 -10.29
C VAL A 254 -1.79 1.58 -9.45
N MET A 255 -1.62 0.30 -9.11
CA MET A 255 -2.56 -0.43 -8.25
C MET A 255 -2.25 -0.28 -6.76
N GLY A 256 -0.99 -0.31 -6.38
CA GLY A 256 -0.55 -0.28 -4.99
C GLY A 256 0.58 0.71 -4.72
N VAL A 257 0.52 1.31 -3.54
CA VAL A 257 1.54 2.24 -3.03
C VAL A 257 1.90 1.89 -1.60
N THR A 258 3.08 2.29 -1.19
CA THR A 258 3.51 2.28 0.21
C THR A 258 3.35 3.68 0.77
N ILE A 259 2.65 3.80 1.89
CA ILE A 259 2.47 5.05 2.62
C ILE A 259 3.20 4.99 3.96
N ALA A 260 3.74 6.13 4.37
CA ALA A 260 4.20 6.35 5.74
C ALA A 260 3.29 7.37 6.43
N ARG A 261 3.15 7.27 7.75
CA ARG A 261 2.57 8.36 8.52
C ARG A 261 3.52 9.56 8.48
N THR A 262 3.02 10.73 8.11
CA THR A 262 3.82 11.96 8.01
C THR A 262 4.56 12.28 9.31
N GLU A 263 3.93 12.02 10.47
CA GLU A 263 4.55 12.18 11.78
C GLU A 263 5.75 11.23 11.96
N PHE A 264 5.62 9.96 11.55
CA PHE A 264 6.69 8.97 11.64
C PHE A 264 7.83 9.31 10.67
N ALA A 265 7.52 9.62 9.42
CA ALA A 265 8.53 9.93 8.41
C ALA A 265 9.35 11.18 8.80
N SER A 266 8.67 12.20 9.35
CA SER A 266 9.36 13.41 9.85
C SER A 266 10.22 13.16 11.10
N ALA A 267 9.80 12.25 11.99
CA ALA A 267 10.54 11.94 13.23
C ALA A 267 11.70 10.97 12.97
N HIS A 268 11.57 10.07 11.99
CA HIS A 268 12.51 8.97 11.75
C HIS A 268 12.92 8.84 10.27
N PRO A 269 13.46 9.90 9.61
CA PRO A 269 13.87 9.82 8.20
C PRO A 269 14.82 8.65 7.89
N PRO A 270 15.82 8.32 8.77
CA PRO A 270 16.67 7.17 8.52
C PRO A 270 15.92 5.83 8.49
N ALA A 271 14.80 5.69 9.21
CA ALA A 271 14.01 4.47 9.21
C ALA A 271 13.18 4.34 7.90
N VAL A 272 12.72 5.45 7.33
CA VAL A 272 12.07 5.46 6.02
C VAL A 272 13.07 5.09 4.93
N SER A 273 14.28 5.66 4.95
CA SER A 273 15.35 5.32 3.99
C SER A 273 15.75 3.84 4.09
N ASP A 274 15.95 3.29 5.31
CA ASP A 274 16.28 1.86 5.49
C ASP A 274 15.15 0.95 5.00
N PHE A 275 13.88 1.36 5.20
CA PHE A 275 12.74 0.62 4.66
C PHE A 275 12.76 0.60 3.13
N LEU A 276 12.94 1.74 2.47
CA LEU A 276 12.96 1.85 1.01
C LEU A 276 14.11 1.04 0.41
N ASP A 277 15.32 1.15 0.95
CA ASP A 277 16.49 0.36 0.51
C ASP A 277 16.22 -1.15 0.61
N ARG A 278 15.64 -1.62 1.72
CA ARG A 278 15.31 -3.04 1.93
C ARG A 278 14.15 -3.49 1.06
N HIS A 279 13.14 -2.65 0.88
CA HIS A 279 12.00 -2.94 0.01
C HIS A 279 12.45 -3.06 -1.43
N ALA A 280 13.26 -2.12 -1.94
CA ALA A 280 13.83 -2.19 -3.28
C ALA A 280 14.64 -3.48 -3.50
N ALA A 281 15.52 -3.83 -2.54
CA ALA A 281 16.28 -5.08 -2.61
C ALA A 281 15.39 -6.33 -2.58
N SER A 282 14.31 -6.30 -1.78
CA SER A 282 13.32 -7.38 -1.71
C SER A 282 12.57 -7.55 -3.04
N VAL A 283 12.13 -6.46 -3.66
CA VAL A 283 11.48 -6.44 -4.97
C VAL A 283 12.40 -6.98 -6.05
N GLU A 284 13.67 -6.56 -6.05
CA GLU A 284 14.67 -7.07 -7.00
C GLU A 284 14.84 -8.59 -6.84
N ALA A 285 15.00 -9.09 -5.61
CA ALA A 285 15.16 -10.52 -5.34
C ALA A 285 13.93 -11.35 -5.75
N VAL A 286 12.71 -10.85 -5.46
CA VAL A 286 11.45 -11.51 -5.85
C VAL A 286 11.31 -11.61 -7.37
N ASN A 287 11.64 -10.55 -8.09
CA ASN A 287 11.56 -10.52 -9.56
C ASN A 287 12.66 -11.34 -10.22
N ALA A 288 13.87 -11.41 -9.61
CA ALA A 288 15.00 -12.16 -10.14
C ALA A 288 14.82 -13.68 -9.98
N ASP A 289 14.20 -14.14 -8.89
CA ASP A 289 13.98 -15.56 -8.59
C ASP A 289 12.55 -15.83 -8.08
N PRO A 290 11.55 -15.84 -8.97
CA PRO A 290 10.17 -16.16 -8.63
C PRO A 290 9.97 -17.53 -7.98
N ALA A 291 10.84 -18.51 -8.30
CA ALA A 291 10.75 -19.86 -7.74
C ALA A 291 11.07 -19.86 -6.24
N THR A 292 12.15 -19.19 -5.84
CA THR A 292 12.48 -19.03 -4.40
C THR A 292 11.45 -18.15 -3.69
N ALA A 293 10.99 -17.06 -4.31
CA ALA A 293 9.99 -16.18 -3.74
C ALA A 293 8.62 -16.86 -3.54
N ALA A 294 8.28 -17.85 -4.39
CA ALA A 294 7.00 -18.57 -4.33
C ALA A 294 6.74 -19.23 -2.97
N ALA A 295 7.75 -19.82 -2.35
CA ALA A 295 7.65 -20.44 -1.03
C ALA A 295 7.31 -19.38 0.06
N LEU A 296 7.90 -18.19 -0.03
CA LEU A 296 7.64 -17.08 0.89
C LEU A 296 6.24 -16.50 0.69
N VAL A 297 5.78 -16.39 -0.57
CA VAL A 297 4.42 -15.95 -0.93
C VAL A 297 3.36 -16.90 -0.37
N VAL A 298 3.61 -18.22 -0.41
CA VAL A 298 2.74 -19.23 0.21
C VAL A 298 2.79 -19.13 1.73
N LYS A 299 3.97 -18.97 2.34
CA LYS A 299 4.14 -18.78 3.78
C LYS A 299 3.39 -17.54 4.28
N ALA A 300 3.36 -16.45 3.50
CA ALA A 300 2.58 -15.24 3.78
C ALA A 300 1.06 -15.41 3.56
N GLY A 301 0.61 -16.58 3.12
CA GLY A 301 -0.82 -16.87 2.90
C GLY A 301 -1.46 -16.10 1.74
N ILE A 302 -0.65 -15.57 0.81
CA ILE A 302 -1.12 -14.81 -0.36
C ILE A 302 -1.67 -15.75 -1.44
N VAL A 303 -0.96 -16.86 -1.68
CA VAL A 303 -1.33 -17.91 -2.64
C VAL A 303 -1.20 -19.28 -1.96
N ALA A 304 -2.12 -20.19 -2.26
CA ALA A 304 -2.14 -21.49 -1.60
C ALA A 304 -1.10 -22.50 -2.11
N LYS A 305 -0.52 -22.27 -3.30
CA LYS A 305 0.40 -23.24 -3.96
C LYS A 305 1.59 -22.51 -4.58
N GLU A 306 2.79 -22.98 -4.31
CA GLU A 306 4.05 -22.45 -4.87
C GLU A 306 4.05 -22.40 -6.40
N ALA A 307 3.59 -23.46 -7.07
CA ALA A 307 3.53 -23.50 -8.54
C ALA A 307 2.57 -22.43 -9.15
N ILE A 308 1.58 -21.93 -8.40
CA ILE A 308 0.75 -20.80 -8.82
C ILE A 308 1.48 -19.50 -8.53
N ALA A 309 2.08 -19.36 -7.34
CA ALA A 309 2.85 -18.18 -6.96
C ALA A 309 4.00 -17.92 -7.95
N GLU A 310 4.83 -18.93 -8.23
CA GLU A 310 5.95 -18.86 -9.18
C GLU A 310 5.53 -18.32 -10.55
N LYS A 311 4.38 -18.82 -11.07
CA LYS A 311 3.86 -18.39 -12.37
C LYS A 311 3.20 -17.01 -12.31
N ALA A 312 2.62 -16.61 -11.17
CA ALA A 312 1.92 -15.34 -11.03
C ALA A 312 2.87 -14.16 -10.78
N ILE A 313 3.97 -14.36 -10.05
CA ILE A 313 4.90 -13.30 -9.64
C ILE A 313 5.33 -12.41 -10.81
N PRO A 314 5.76 -12.93 -11.98
CA PRO A 314 6.19 -12.08 -13.09
C PRO A 314 5.09 -11.14 -13.63
N ALA A 315 3.82 -11.53 -13.47
CA ALA A 315 2.66 -10.74 -13.91
C ALA A 315 2.01 -9.92 -12.77
N CYS A 316 2.57 -9.98 -11.56
CA CYS A 316 2.13 -9.15 -10.44
C CYS A 316 2.69 -7.73 -10.50
N ASN A 317 3.57 -7.43 -11.46
CA ASN A 317 4.15 -6.11 -11.69
C ASN A 317 4.64 -5.44 -10.38
N VAL A 318 5.38 -6.22 -9.59
CA VAL A 318 5.93 -5.78 -8.30
C VAL A 318 7.11 -4.85 -8.57
N VAL A 319 7.05 -3.65 -8.04
CA VAL A 319 8.04 -2.58 -8.26
C VAL A 319 8.39 -1.88 -6.96
N CYS A 320 9.43 -1.04 -6.98
CA CYS A 320 9.72 -0.04 -5.97
C CYS A 320 10.13 1.23 -6.74
N ILE A 321 9.17 2.13 -6.96
CA ILE A 321 9.38 3.39 -7.68
C ILE A 321 9.27 4.52 -6.68
N GLU A 322 10.32 5.33 -6.56
CA GLU A 322 10.47 6.37 -5.55
C GLU A 322 10.61 7.77 -6.18
N GLY A 323 10.55 8.81 -5.35
CA GLY A 323 10.88 10.19 -5.71
C GLY A 323 10.01 10.76 -6.82
N ASP A 324 10.63 11.51 -7.74
CA ASP A 324 9.91 12.18 -8.84
C ASP A 324 9.25 11.20 -9.83
N ASP A 325 9.83 10.01 -10.03
CA ASP A 325 9.25 8.97 -10.88
C ASP A 325 7.98 8.40 -10.26
N MET A 326 7.97 8.16 -8.93
CA MET A 326 6.77 7.80 -8.18
C MET A 326 5.67 8.85 -8.33
N LYS A 327 6.00 10.12 -8.13
CA LYS A 327 5.06 11.23 -8.26
C LYS A 327 4.47 11.28 -9.66
N THR A 328 5.31 11.18 -10.69
CA THR A 328 4.87 11.19 -12.10
C THR A 328 3.94 10.03 -12.39
N ALA A 329 4.34 8.81 -12.03
CA ALA A 329 3.56 7.61 -12.24
C ALA A 329 2.17 7.69 -11.58
N LEU A 330 2.14 8.11 -10.30
CA LEU A 330 0.93 8.08 -9.48
C LEU A 330 -0.02 9.25 -9.76
N SER A 331 0.50 10.48 -9.95
CA SER A 331 -0.36 11.67 -10.08
C SER A 331 -1.28 11.61 -11.28
N GLY A 332 -0.77 11.15 -12.44
CA GLY A 332 -1.60 10.98 -13.64
C GLY A 332 -2.64 9.89 -13.48
N TYR A 333 -2.31 8.78 -12.81
CA TYR A 333 -3.30 7.75 -12.50
C TYR A 333 -4.42 8.25 -11.57
N LEU A 334 -4.07 8.96 -10.50
CA LEU A 334 -5.07 9.56 -9.61
C LEU A 334 -5.94 10.61 -10.33
N GLN A 335 -5.40 11.32 -11.32
CA GLN A 335 -6.16 12.23 -12.17
C GLN A 335 -7.23 11.49 -12.96
N VAL A 336 -6.88 10.34 -13.57
CA VAL A 336 -7.86 9.49 -14.29
C VAL A 336 -8.99 9.03 -13.37
N LEU A 337 -8.66 8.59 -12.17
CA LEU A 337 -9.67 8.17 -11.18
C LEU A 337 -10.55 9.36 -10.76
N TYR A 338 -9.95 10.52 -10.51
CA TYR A 338 -10.66 11.74 -10.13
C TYR A 338 -11.63 12.23 -11.21
N ASP A 339 -11.21 12.20 -12.47
CA ASP A 339 -12.03 12.63 -13.61
C ASP A 339 -13.24 11.69 -13.81
N ALA A 340 -13.07 10.40 -13.50
CA ALA A 340 -14.16 9.43 -13.55
C ALA A 340 -15.14 9.60 -12.37
N ASP A 341 -14.60 9.72 -11.16
CA ASP A 341 -15.38 9.97 -9.93
C ASP A 341 -14.48 10.61 -8.86
N PRO A 342 -14.67 11.90 -8.54
CA PRO A 342 -13.88 12.57 -7.51
C PRO A 342 -13.86 11.85 -6.16
N SER A 343 -14.91 11.13 -5.80
CA SER A 343 -14.99 10.41 -4.52
C SER A 343 -14.00 9.23 -4.46
N SER A 344 -13.56 8.72 -5.62
CA SER A 344 -12.58 7.62 -5.74
C SER A 344 -11.22 7.95 -5.14
N VAL A 345 -10.89 9.24 -5.03
CA VAL A 345 -9.64 9.76 -4.45
C VAL A 345 -9.86 10.67 -3.24
N GLY A 346 -11.07 10.62 -2.64
CA GLY A 346 -11.39 11.37 -1.42
C GLY A 346 -11.96 12.76 -1.66
N GLY A 347 -12.45 13.05 -2.87
CA GLY A 347 -13.17 14.29 -3.23
C GLY A 347 -12.30 15.41 -3.81
N SER A 348 -10.99 15.30 -3.70
CA SER A 348 -9.99 16.18 -4.32
C SER A 348 -8.69 15.43 -4.56
N LEU A 349 -7.94 15.85 -5.57
CA LEU A 349 -6.59 15.34 -5.77
C LEU A 349 -5.70 15.72 -4.58
N PRO A 350 -4.75 14.84 -4.19
CA PRO A 350 -3.78 15.15 -3.16
C PRO A 350 -2.86 16.33 -3.52
N GLY A 351 -2.33 17.02 -2.50
CA GLY A 351 -1.33 18.08 -2.66
C GLY A 351 0.09 17.54 -2.89
N GLU A 352 1.03 18.48 -3.04
CA GLU A 352 2.45 18.15 -3.24
C GLU A 352 3.06 17.37 -2.06
N ASP A 353 2.58 17.61 -0.86
CA ASP A 353 2.96 16.98 0.40
C ASP A 353 2.44 15.53 0.56
N PHE A 354 1.71 15.03 -0.43
CA PHE A 354 1.34 13.62 -0.52
C PHE A 354 2.48 12.74 -1.01
N TYR A 355 3.47 13.31 -1.67
CA TYR A 355 4.57 12.59 -2.30
C TYR A 355 5.86 12.83 -1.51
N TYR A 356 6.40 11.78 -0.91
CA TYR A 356 7.70 11.82 -0.25
C TYR A 356 8.81 11.86 -1.31
N LEU A 357 9.59 12.93 -1.32
CA LEU A 357 10.66 13.12 -2.32
C LEU A 357 12.06 13.00 -1.72
N GLY A 358 12.17 12.51 -0.44
CA GLY A 358 13.45 12.35 0.26
C GLY A 358 13.82 13.51 1.16
#